data_a497987d90a0e86c3d6b7d2583806463
#
_entry.id   a497987d90a0e86c3d6b7d2583806463
#
_cell.length_a   1.000
_cell.length_b   1.000
_cell.length_c   1.000
_cell.angle_alpha   90.00
_cell.angle_beta   90.00
_cell.angle_gamma   90.00
#
_symmetry.space_group_name_H-M   'P 1'
#
loop_
_entity.id
_entity.type
_entity.pdbx_description
1 polymer ?
#
loop_
_entity_poly.entity_id
_entity_poly.type
_entity_poly.pdbx_seq_one_letter_code
_entity_poly.pdbx_strand_id
1 'polypeptide(L)'
;MKNAAGFILIGTLGLGSMLMQACASQSGSVGGDEFAQEQITEPMIKHIPPPEYSMNTSRRPSQRAELSAVNSTGLPFGALSDVLFDFDQAVLRRDALPLVEANARRLVQDGVTRLLLEGRGDEVGTSAYNIVLGERRARSVKSYLQERGLSLQLKTTSYGKDRPLCYQHNEECMQKNRSVHFLVKD
;
A
#
# COMPACT_ATOMS: atom_id res chain seq x y z
N MET A 1 29.98 -31.18 -49.54
CA MET A 1 31.45 -30.99 -49.55
C MET A 1 31.77 -30.36 -48.20
N LYS A 2 32.30 -31.21 -47.26
CA LYS A 2 33.64 -31.06 -46.63
C LYS A 2 33.64 -29.83 -45.62
N ASN A 3 33.99 -29.87 -44.35
CA ASN A 3 34.70 -30.77 -43.41
C ASN A 3 34.40 -30.16 -42.03
N ALA A 4 34.11 -30.84 -40.95
CA ALA A 4 34.95 -31.65 -40.06
C ALA A 4 36.07 -30.88 -39.36
N ALA A 5 36.03 -30.92 -38.06
CA ALA A 5 37.07 -31.04 -37.02
C ALA A 5 36.63 -30.16 -35.82
N GLY A 6 36.35 -30.59 -34.63
CA GLY A 6 37.02 -31.64 -33.86
C GLY A 6 38.15 -31.04 -33.03
N PHE A 7 37.85 -30.57 -31.77
CA PHE A 7 38.91 -30.52 -30.76
C PHE A 7 38.30 -30.83 -29.38
N ILE A 8 38.66 -32.01 -28.93
CA ILE A 8 38.59 -32.51 -27.55
C ILE A 8 39.77 -31.89 -26.80
N LEU A 9 39.57 -31.30 -25.66
CA LEU A 9 40.62 -31.05 -24.70
C LEU A 9 40.18 -31.45 -23.31
N ILE A 10 40.80 -32.50 -22.86
CA ILE A 10 40.82 -33.15 -21.54
C ILE A 10 41.72 -32.34 -20.63
N GLY A 11 41.37 -32.24 -19.39
CA GLY A 11 42.25 -31.79 -18.31
C GLY A 11 41.50 -31.01 -17.26
N THR A 12 41.55 -31.26 -16.03
CA THR A 12 42.31 -32.08 -15.08
C THR A 12 41.54 -32.05 -13.75
N LEU A 13 41.46 -33.18 -13.10
CA LEU A 13 41.06 -33.32 -11.70
C LEU A 13 41.96 -32.48 -10.80
N GLY A 14 41.38 -31.54 -10.04
CA GLY A 14 42.02 -30.90 -8.92
C GLY A 14 41.33 -31.36 -7.62
N LEU A 15 41.94 -32.37 -6.97
CA LEU A 15 41.64 -32.72 -5.56
C LEU A 15 42.11 -31.56 -4.68
N GLY A 16 41.20 -30.73 -4.17
CA GLY A 16 41.46 -29.71 -3.18
C GLY A 16 41.08 -30.22 -1.80
N SER A 17 42.10 -30.51 -1.02
CA SER A 17 42.08 -30.99 0.37
C SER A 17 41.31 -30.06 1.30
N MET A 18 40.27 -30.58 1.93
CA MET A 18 39.42 -29.89 2.89
C MET A 18 40.12 -29.96 4.26
N LEU A 19 40.76 -28.86 4.67
CA LEU A 19 41.28 -28.69 6.01
C LEU A 19 40.17 -28.25 6.94
N MET A 20 39.67 -29.18 7.74
CA MET A 20 38.82 -28.90 8.90
C MET A 20 39.65 -28.21 9.98
N GLN A 21 39.44 -26.92 10.22
CA GLN A 21 39.91 -26.23 11.40
C GLN A 21 38.80 -26.28 12.48
N ALA A 22 39.05 -27.10 13.47
CA ALA A 22 38.26 -27.12 14.69
C ALA A 22 38.62 -25.88 15.53
N CYS A 23 37.68 -24.95 15.70
CA CYS A 23 37.81 -23.91 16.72
C CYS A 23 37.40 -24.48 18.08
N ALA A 24 38.34 -24.59 18.95
CA ALA A 24 38.17 -24.92 20.35
C ALA A 24 37.40 -23.79 21.07
N SER A 25 36.34 -24.15 21.77
CA SER A 25 35.59 -23.27 22.65
C SER A 25 36.46 -23.01 23.92
N GLN A 26 36.92 -21.78 24.05
CA GLN A 26 37.46 -21.30 25.34
C GLN A 26 36.29 -20.79 26.19
N SER A 27 36.00 -21.51 27.26
CA SER A 27 35.13 -21.04 28.35
C SER A 27 35.94 -20.06 29.21
N GLY A 28 35.77 -18.77 28.95
CA GLY A 28 36.24 -17.73 29.86
C GLY A 28 35.09 -17.33 30.79
N SER A 29 35.22 -17.69 32.05
CA SER A 29 34.43 -17.13 33.14
C SER A 29 34.89 -15.69 33.38
N VAL A 30 34.06 -14.71 33.03
CA VAL A 30 34.25 -13.31 33.42
C VAL A 30 33.07 -12.88 34.27
N GLY A 31 33.42 -12.26 35.37
CA GLY A 31 32.66 -11.86 36.51
C GLY A 31 31.37 -11.08 36.23
N GLY A 32 30.49 -11.18 37.22
CA GLY A 32 29.25 -10.47 37.25
C GLY A 32 29.45 -8.96 37.23
N ASP A 33 28.94 -8.33 36.19
CA ASP A 33 28.65 -6.92 36.20
C ASP A 33 27.16 -6.77 36.48
N GLU A 34 26.93 -6.25 37.65
CA GLU A 34 25.68 -5.79 38.22
C GLU A 34 25.09 -4.72 37.25
N PHE A 35 24.18 -5.13 36.37
CA PHE A 35 23.41 -4.17 35.61
C PHE A 35 22.50 -3.43 36.60
N ALA A 36 22.91 -2.23 36.95
CA ALA A 36 22.06 -1.26 37.60
C ALA A 36 20.78 -1.12 36.74
N GLN A 37 19.63 -1.53 37.28
CA GLN A 37 18.32 -1.21 36.74
C GLN A 37 18.14 0.31 36.78
N GLU A 38 18.44 0.96 35.68
CA GLU A 38 18.03 2.35 35.45
C GLU A 38 16.51 2.37 35.42
N GLN A 39 15.94 2.83 36.54
CA GLN A 39 14.49 3.11 36.60
C GLN A 39 14.19 4.19 35.59
N ILE A 40 13.65 3.77 34.45
CA ILE A 40 13.03 4.68 33.48
C ILE A 40 11.78 5.24 34.16
N THR A 41 11.93 6.42 34.79
CA THR A 41 10.81 7.21 35.24
C THR A 41 10.06 7.67 33.99
N GLU A 42 8.85 7.15 33.81
CA GLU A 42 7.95 7.59 32.75
C GLU A 42 7.77 9.12 32.87
N PRO A 43 7.97 9.86 31.75
CA PRO A 43 7.66 11.29 31.77
C PRO A 43 6.16 11.45 32.03
N MET A 44 5.82 12.14 33.10
CA MET A 44 4.44 12.57 33.38
C MET A 44 3.89 13.30 32.16
N ILE A 45 3.04 12.60 31.39
CA ILE A 45 2.27 13.21 30.32
C ILE A 45 1.28 14.16 31.02
N LYS A 46 1.60 15.45 30.98
CA LYS A 46 0.63 16.49 31.37
C LYS A 46 -0.64 16.28 30.55
N HIS A 47 -1.72 15.99 31.24
CA HIS A 47 -3.05 15.89 30.66
C HIS A 47 -3.36 17.23 29.97
N ILE A 48 -3.22 17.28 28.66
CA ILE A 48 -3.70 18.38 27.85
C ILE A 48 -5.20 18.13 27.68
N PRO A 49 -6.07 18.99 28.23
CA PRO A 49 -7.49 18.84 28.01
C PRO A 49 -7.78 18.94 26.50
N PRO A 50 -8.71 18.15 25.97
CA PRO A 50 -9.10 18.25 24.57
C PRO A 50 -9.58 19.67 24.27
N PRO A 51 -9.23 20.23 23.10
CA PRO A 51 -9.72 21.56 22.71
C PRO A 51 -11.24 21.52 22.66
N GLU A 52 -11.88 22.45 23.37
CA GLU A 52 -13.33 22.67 23.27
C GLU A 52 -13.66 23.00 21.81
N TYR A 53 -14.26 22.01 21.12
CA TYR A 53 -14.80 22.21 19.78
C TYR A 53 -16.11 22.97 19.91
N SER A 54 -16.06 24.29 19.74
CA SER A 54 -17.23 25.14 19.61
C SER A 54 -18.04 24.68 18.39
N MET A 55 -19.19 24.07 18.64
CA MET A 55 -20.17 23.72 17.59
C MET A 55 -20.73 25.02 17.00
N ASN A 56 -20.04 25.52 15.98
CA ASN A 56 -20.62 26.57 15.15
C ASN A 56 -21.56 25.90 14.14
N THR A 57 -22.83 25.89 14.49
CA THR A 57 -23.95 25.47 13.63
C THR A 57 -24.10 26.46 12.49
N SER A 58 -23.23 26.39 11.49
CA SER A 58 -23.42 27.13 10.24
C SER A 58 -24.13 26.23 9.23
N ARG A 59 -25.34 26.59 8.96
CA ARG A 59 -26.31 26.13 7.96
C ARG A 59 -25.69 25.36 6.79
N ARG A 60 -26.07 24.07 6.71
CA ARG A 60 -25.90 23.20 5.56
C ARG A 60 -26.64 23.81 4.35
N PRO A 61 -25.97 24.09 3.23
CA PRO A 61 -26.69 24.41 1.99
C PRO A 61 -27.46 23.18 1.52
N SER A 62 -28.69 23.42 1.13
CA SER A 62 -29.66 22.49 0.61
C SER A 62 -29.06 21.58 -0.47
N GLN A 63 -28.95 20.28 -0.20
CA GLN A 63 -28.71 19.24 -1.20
C GLN A 63 -29.98 19.02 -2.02
N ARG A 64 -30.23 19.90 -2.97
CA ARG A 64 -31.28 19.71 -3.98
C ARG A 64 -30.80 20.25 -5.32
N ALA A 65 -29.93 19.52 -5.99
CA ALA A 65 -29.73 19.54 -7.45
C ALA A 65 -28.47 18.75 -7.86
N GLU A 66 -28.39 17.44 -7.68
CA GLU A 66 -27.45 16.59 -8.42
C GLU A 66 -27.99 15.17 -8.56
N LEU A 67 -29.23 15.08 -9.06
CA LEU A 67 -29.83 13.81 -9.47
C LEU A 67 -30.05 13.83 -11.00
N SER A 68 -28.99 13.99 -11.77
CA SER A 68 -29.11 13.79 -13.20
C SER A 68 -27.75 13.48 -13.82
N ALA A 69 -27.46 12.25 -13.87
CA ALA A 69 -26.70 11.46 -14.83
C ALA A 69 -26.03 10.27 -14.10
N VAL A 70 -26.80 9.24 -13.86
CA VAL A 70 -26.28 7.94 -13.41
C VAL A 70 -26.11 7.09 -14.66
N ASN A 71 -24.90 6.60 -14.92
CA ASN A 71 -24.66 5.62 -15.97
C ASN A 71 -25.23 4.24 -15.56
N SER A 72 -25.20 3.27 -16.47
CA SER A 72 -25.72 1.91 -16.28
C SER A 72 -25.12 1.13 -15.09
N THR A 73 -24.09 1.67 -14.43
CA THR A 73 -23.45 1.10 -13.22
C THR A 73 -23.89 1.82 -11.93
N GLY A 74 -24.81 2.79 -12.00
CA GLY A 74 -25.31 3.51 -10.84
C GLY A 74 -24.38 4.59 -10.27
N LEU A 75 -23.26 4.87 -10.95
CA LEU A 75 -22.30 5.90 -10.55
C LEU A 75 -22.59 7.24 -11.23
N PRO A 76 -22.32 8.39 -10.61
CA PRO A 76 -22.38 9.69 -11.24
C PRO A 76 -21.56 9.70 -12.53
N PHE A 77 -22.06 10.42 -13.54
CA PHE A 77 -21.34 10.56 -14.80
C PHE A 77 -19.95 11.16 -14.54
N GLY A 78 -18.88 10.41 -14.82
CA GLY A 78 -17.49 10.84 -14.55
C GLY A 78 -16.85 10.28 -13.28
N ALA A 79 -17.60 9.60 -12.40
CA ALA A 79 -17.00 9.00 -11.20
C ALA A 79 -16.14 7.79 -11.54
N LEU A 80 -14.91 7.78 -11.02
CA LEU A 80 -14.03 6.62 -11.04
C LEU A 80 -14.35 5.73 -9.84
N SER A 81 -14.33 4.43 -10.05
CA SER A 81 -14.65 3.46 -9.00
C SER A 81 -13.44 3.14 -8.15
N ASP A 82 -13.65 2.97 -6.85
CA ASP A 82 -12.60 2.55 -5.93
C ASP A 82 -12.21 1.09 -6.17
N VAL A 83 -10.92 0.81 -6.09
CA VAL A 83 -10.36 -0.55 -6.22
C VAL A 83 -10.21 -1.16 -4.84
N LEU A 84 -10.89 -2.27 -4.59
CA LEU A 84 -10.90 -2.95 -3.30
C LEU A 84 -9.81 -4.02 -3.19
N PHE A 85 -9.34 -4.24 -1.95
CA PHE A 85 -8.30 -5.21 -1.63
C PHE A 85 -8.75 -6.17 -0.53
N ASP A 86 -8.19 -7.37 -0.53
CA ASP A 86 -8.39 -8.32 0.55
C ASP A 86 -7.70 -7.86 1.85
N PHE A 87 -8.12 -8.46 2.95
CA PHE A 87 -7.52 -8.21 4.26
C PHE A 87 -6.02 -8.47 4.21
N ASP A 88 -5.25 -7.52 4.72
CA ASP A 88 -3.78 -7.59 4.78
C ASP A 88 -3.06 -7.77 3.43
N GLN A 89 -3.75 -7.52 2.30
CA GLN A 89 -3.19 -7.66 0.96
C GLN A 89 -3.02 -6.32 0.26
N ALA A 90 -1.99 -6.26 -0.61
CA ALA A 90 -1.75 -5.16 -1.53
C ALA A 90 -1.67 -5.63 -3.00
N VAL A 91 -1.98 -6.89 -3.25
CA VAL A 91 -2.05 -7.48 -4.59
C VAL A 91 -3.42 -7.18 -5.19
N LEU A 92 -3.45 -6.75 -6.46
CA LEU A 92 -4.71 -6.55 -7.17
C LEU A 92 -5.45 -7.87 -7.34
N ARG A 93 -6.71 -7.88 -6.94
CA ARG A 93 -7.63 -9.01 -7.13
C ARG A 93 -7.94 -9.18 -8.61
N ARG A 94 -8.12 -10.41 -9.06
CA ARG A 94 -8.47 -10.69 -10.47
C ARG A 94 -9.80 -10.08 -10.88
N ASP A 95 -10.78 -10.06 -9.98
CA ASP A 95 -12.09 -9.46 -10.19
C ASP A 95 -12.06 -7.92 -10.18
N ALA A 96 -11.04 -7.29 -9.62
CA ALA A 96 -10.83 -5.85 -9.68
C ALA A 96 -10.17 -5.36 -10.99
N LEU A 97 -9.49 -6.24 -11.74
CA LEU A 97 -8.79 -5.84 -12.96
C LEU A 97 -9.70 -5.19 -14.02
N PRO A 98 -10.89 -5.73 -14.33
CA PRO A 98 -11.81 -5.08 -15.26
C PRO A 98 -12.23 -3.67 -14.83
N LEU A 99 -12.34 -3.45 -13.52
CA LEU A 99 -12.67 -2.15 -12.95
C LEU A 99 -11.52 -1.15 -13.12
N VAL A 100 -10.28 -1.56 -12.84
CA VAL A 100 -9.09 -0.72 -13.07
C VAL A 100 -8.97 -0.34 -14.55
N GLU A 101 -9.24 -1.28 -15.46
CA GLU A 101 -9.24 -1.04 -16.91
C GLU A 101 -10.37 -0.09 -17.34
N ALA A 102 -11.55 -0.20 -16.72
CA ALA A 102 -12.64 0.73 -16.98
C ALA A 102 -12.28 2.15 -16.53
N ASN A 103 -11.68 2.30 -15.34
CA ASN A 103 -11.15 3.57 -14.88
C ASN A 103 -10.08 4.12 -15.83
N ALA A 104 -9.15 3.29 -16.30
CA ALA A 104 -8.10 3.69 -17.23
C ALA A 104 -8.67 4.23 -18.54
N ARG A 105 -9.64 3.51 -19.13
CA ARG A 105 -10.32 3.97 -20.37
C ARG A 105 -11.01 5.31 -20.14
N ARG A 106 -11.66 5.48 -19.00
CA ARG A 106 -12.36 6.71 -18.65
C ARG A 106 -11.39 7.89 -18.51
N LEU A 107 -10.28 7.69 -17.80
CA LEU A 107 -9.23 8.72 -17.65
C LEU A 107 -8.68 9.20 -18.98
N VAL A 108 -8.51 8.29 -19.95
CA VAL A 108 -8.06 8.63 -21.31
C VAL A 108 -9.15 9.40 -22.06
N GLN A 109 -10.42 8.95 -21.99
CA GLN A 109 -11.55 9.60 -22.65
C GLN A 109 -11.77 11.03 -22.14
N ASP A 110 -11.61 11.24 -20.83
CA ASP A 110 -11.79 12.55 -20.20
C ASP A 110 -10.53 13.45 -20.34
N GLY A 111 -9.46 12.97 -20.99
CA GLY A 111 -8.23 13.72 -21.22
C GLY A 111 -7.47 14.06 -19.94
N VAL A 112 -7.61 13.25 -18.90
CA VAL A 112 -6.95 13.46 -17.62
C VAL A 112 -5.43 13.38 -17.79
N THR A 113 -4.72 14.39 -17.28
CA THR A 113 -3.25 14.45 -17.34
C THR A 113 -2.59 14.12 -16.03
N ARG A 114 -3.27 14.32 -14.90
CA ARG A 114 -2.73 14.11 -13.54
C ARG A 114 -3.72 13.33 -12.68
N LEU A 115 -3.22 12.29 -12.02
CA LEU A 115 -4.01 11.44 -11.14
C LEU A 115 -3.25 11.19 -9.83
N LEU A 116 -3.96 11.31 -8.71
CA LEU A 116 -3.51 10.88 -7.40
C LEU A 116 -4.25 9.60 -7.01
N LEU A 117 -3.50 8.57 -6.69
CA LEU A 117 -4.01 7.31 -6.16
C LEU A 117 -3.88 7.33 -4.64
N GLU A 118 -5.00 7.31 -3.94
CA GLU A 118 -5.08 7.41 -2.48
C GLU A 118 -5.33 6.03 -1.88
N GLY A 119 -4.30 5.44 -1.28
CA GLY A 119 -4.40 4.15 -0.60
C GLY A 119 -4.99 4.28 0.80
N ARG A 120 -5.86 3.34 1.15
CA ARG A 120 -6.53 3.27 2.45
C ARG A 120 -6.44 1.86 3.04
N GLY A 121 -6.59 1.78 4.36
CA GLY A 121 -6.70 0.56 5.13
C GLY A 121 -7.97 0.56 5.98
N ASP A 122 -8.30 -0.60 6.55
CA ASP A 122 -9.34 -0.72 7.56
C ASP A 122 -8.82 -0.31 8.95
N GLU A 123 -9.68 -0.43 9.95
CA GLU A 123 -9.35 -0.04 11.33
C GLU A 123 -8.38 -1.01 12.04
N VAL A 124 -8.17 -2.20 11.49
CA VAL A 124 -7.34 -3.25 12.11
C VAL A 124 -5.85 -2.89 12.02
N GLY A 125 -5.14 -3.04 13.13
CA GLY A 125 -3.70 -2.77 13.21
C GLY A 125 -3.35 -1.31 13.54
N THR A 126 -2.06 -1.00 13.51
CA THR A 126 -1.54 0.34 13.84
C THR A 126 -1.69 1.32 12.67
N SER A 127 -1.75 2.62 12.95
CA SER A 127 -1.77 3.64 11.89
C SER A 127 -0.52 3.58 11.01
N ALA A 128 0.66 3.39 11.60
CA ALA A 128 1.91 3.24 10.86
C ALA A 128 1.87 2.06 9.88
N TYR A 129 1.37 0.91 10.33
CA TYR A 129 1.20 -0.27 9.48
C TYR A 129 0.25 0.02 8.31
N ASN A 130 -0.93 0.60 8.60
CA ASN A 130 -1.93 0.90 7.59
C ASN A 130 -1.48 1.95 6.56
N ILE A 131 -0.66 2.93 6.97
CA ILE A 131 -0.03 3.88 6.04
C ILE A 131 0.85 3.12 5.03
N VAL A 132 1.70 2.21 5.49
CA VAL A 132 2.57 1.43 4.60
C VAL A 132 1.76 0.51 3.69
N LEU A 133 0.74 -0.17 4.23
CA LEU A 133 -0.13 -1.06 3.46
C LEU A 133 -0.93 -0.29 2.40
N GLY A 134 -1.49 0.86 2.75
CA GLY A 134 -2.20 1.73 1.81
C GLY A 134 -1.29 2.23 0.69
N GLU A 135 -0.05 2.62 1.00
CA GLU A 135 0.92 3.01 -0.02
C GLU A 135 1.27 1.84 -0.97
N ARG A 136 1.44 0.63 -0.45
CA ARG A 136 1.66 -0.56 -1.30
C ARG A 136 0.49 -0.82 -2.23
N ARG A 137 -0.76 -0.68 -1.75
CA ARG A 137 -1.98 -0.79 -2.56
C ARG A 137 -2.01 0.24 -3.69
N ALA A 138 -1.76 1.51 -3.37
CA ALA A 138 -1.72 2.58 -4.37
C ALA A 138 -0.64 2.33 -5.42
N ARG A 139 0.53 1.84 -5.02
CA ARG A 139 1.62 1.46 -5.95
C ARG A 139 1.24 0.29 -6.85
N SER A 140 0.54 -0.72 -6.35
CA SER A 140 0.09 -1.85 -7.17
C SER A 140 -0.86 -1.38 -8.28
N VAL A 141 -1.81 -0.50 -7.98
CA VAL A 141 -2.68 0.11 -9.00
C VAL A 141 -1.86 0.94 -9.98
N LYS A 142 -0.95 1.79 -9.49
CA LYS A 142 -0.06 2.60 -10.34
C LYS A 142 0.73 1.74 -11.32
N SER A 143 1.40 0.69 -10.84
CA SER A 143 2.20 -0.21 -11.69
C SER A 143 1.34 -0.85 -12.76
N TYR A 144 0.16 -1.36 -12.40
CA TYR A 144 -0.76 -1.94 -13.37
C TYR A 144 -1.19 -0.96 -14.46
N LEU A 145 -1.54 0.28 -14.10
CA LEU A 145 -1.91 1.31 -15.06
C LEU A 145 -0.75 1.68 -16.01
N GLN A 146 0.47 1.75 -15.49
CA GLN A 146 1.68 2.00 -16.29
C GLN A 146 1.99 0.85 -17.25
N GLU A 147 1.87 -0.41 -16.79
CA GLU A 147 2.02 -1.61 -17.64
C GLU A 147 0.99 -1.66 -18.77
N ARG A 148 -0.19 -1.09 -18.56
CA ARG A 148 -1.23 -0.93 -19.60
C ARG A 148 -1.01 0.27 -20.51
N GLY A 149 0.11 0.97 -20.37
CA GLY A 149 0.50 2.08 -21.24
C GLY A 149 -0.20 3.41 -20.94
N LEU A 150 -0.75 3.57 -19.73
CA LEU A 150 -1.38 4.83 -19.33
C LEU A 150 -0.33 5.94 -19.17
N SER A 151 -0.33 6.91 -20.09
CA SER A 151 0.67 7.98 -20.17
C SER A 151 0.16 9.27 -19.50
N LEU A 152 -0.08 9.21 -18.19
CA LEU A 152 -0.42 10.38 -17.38
C LEU A 152 0.45 10.46 -16.13
N GLN A 153 0.50 11.63 -15.48
CA GLN A 153 1.28 11.80 -14.27
C GLN A 153 0.58 11.12 -13.08
N LEU A 154 1.08 9.94 -12.69
CA LEU A 154 0.58 9.16 -11.57
C LEU A 154 1.35 9.44 -10.29
N LYS A 155 0.67 9.95 -9.26
CA LYS A 155 1.19 10.07 -7.90
C LYS A 155 0.45 9.12 -6.97
N THR A 156 1.10 8.68 -5.89
CA THR A 156 0.51 7.87 -4.83
C THR A 156 0.58 8.62 -3.51
N THR A 157 -0.38 8.37 -2.66
CA THR A 157 -0.38 8.76 -1.25
C THR A 157 -1.14 7.71 -0.45
N SER A 158 -0.88 7.64 0.84
CA SER A 158 -1.63 6.78 1.74
C SER A 158 -2.17 7.58 2.92
N TYR A 159 -3.40 7.33 3.27
CA TYR A 159 -4.04 7.82 4.50
C TYR A 159 -4.16 6.72 5.56
N GLY A 160 -3.73 5.50 5.23
CA GLY A 160 -3.89 4.37 6.15
C GLY A 160 -5.34 4.23 6.60
N LYS A 161 -5.56 4.18 7.90
CA LYS A 161 -6.89 4.14 8.52
C LYS A 161 -7.46 5.51 8.92
N ASP A 162 -6.73 6.61 8.67
CA ASP A 162 -7.09 7.93 9.20
C ASP A 162 -8.15 8.66 8.35
N ARG A 163 -8.43 8.19 7.13
CA ARG A 163 -9.50 8.70 6.26
C ARG A 163 -10.39 7.58 5.74
N PRO A 164 -11.21 6.97 6.61
CA PRO A 164 -12.09 5.89 6.21
C PRO A 164 -13.22 6.40 5.29
N LEU A 165 -13.65 5.56 4.36
CA LEU A 165 -14.85 5.79 3.53
C LEU A 165 -16.11 5.40 4.27
N CYS A 166 -16.00 4.49 5.20
CA CYS A 166 -17.08 3.90 5.96
C CYS A 166 -16.68 3.84 7.44
N TYR A 167 -17.59 4.18 8.34
CA TYR A 167 -17.33 4.36 9.79
C TYR A 167 -17.98 3.27 10.66
N GLN A 168 -18.65 2.30 10.06
CA GLN A 168 -19.24 1.19 10.81
C GLN A 168 -18.18 0.13 11.11
N HIS A 169 -18.23 -0.47 12.30
CA HIS A 169 -17.29 -1.50 12.73
C HIS A 169 -17.77 -2.90 12.31
N ASN A 170 -17.99 -3.10 11.01
CA ASN A 170 -18.38 -4.38 10.43
C ASN A 170 -17.53 -4.70 9.19
N GLU A 171 -17.52 -5.97 8.78
CA GLU A 171 -16.69 -6.44 7.68
C GLU A 171 -17.00 -5.75 6.36
N GLU A 172 -18.27 -5.43 6.09
CA GLU A 172 -18.65 -4.73 4.85
C GLU A 172 -18.01 -3.33 4.78
N CYS A 173 -18.01 -2.61 5.91
CA CYS A 173 -17.39 -1.30 6.02
C CYS A 173 -15.87 -1.40 5.97
N MET A 174 -15.28 -2.36 6.68
CA MET A 174 -13.84 -2.63 6.61
C MET A 174 -13.40 -2.95 5.18
N GLN A 175 -14.17 -3.76 4.44
CA GLN A 175 -13.90 -4.06 3.03
C GLN A 175 -13.90 -2.79 2.16
N LYS A 176 -14.82 -1.86 2.37
CA LYS A 176 -14.83 -0.57 1.66
C LYS A 176 -13.61 0.29 1.98
N ASN A 177 -13.12 0.23 3.22
CA ASN A 177 -11.94 0.96 3.65
C ASN A 177 -10.64 0.38 3.08
N ARG A 178 -10.58 -0.92 2.78
CA ARG A 178 -9.44 -1.57 2.11
C ARG A 178 -9.42 -1.22 0.63
N SER A 179 -9.13 0.03 0.28
CA SER A 179 -9.33 0.53 -1.09
C SER A 179 -8.22 1.44 -1.59
N VAL A 180 -8.22 1.65 -2.90
CA VAL A 180 -7.50 2.74 -3.57
C VAL A 180 -8.50 3.61 -4.31
N HIS A 181 -8.53 4.88 -3.96
CA HIS A 181 -9.37 5.91 -4.56
C HIS A 181 -8.60 6.66 -5.66
N PHE A 182 -9.31 7.03 -6.72
CA PHE A 182 -8.78 7.74 -7.88
C PHE A 182 -9.20 9.20 -7.81
N LEU A 183 -8.25 10.09 -7.53
CA LEU A 183 -8.50 11.52 -7.45
C LEU A 183 -7.84 12.24 -8.63
N VAL A 184 -8.65 12.73 -9.56
CA VAL A 184 -8.20 13.57 -10.67
C VAL A 184 -7.70 14.90 -10.12
N LYS A 185 -6.54 15.37 -10.60
CA LYS A 185 -5.95 16.66 -10.26
C LYS A 185 -5.91 17.53 -11.52
N ASP A 186 -6.46 18.69 -11.43
CA ASP A 186 -6.41 19.71 -12.49
C ASP A 186 -5.04 20.39 -12.55
#